data_67b3a2e96d8044bf388c055a2f891d8d
#
_entry.id   67b3a2e96d8044bf388c055a2f891d8d
#
_cell.length_a   1.000
_cell.length_b   1.000
_cell.length_c   1.000
_cell.angle_alpha   90.00
_cell.angle_beta   90.00
_cell.angle_gamma   90.00
#
_symmetry.space_group_name_H-M   'P 1'
#
loop_
_entity.id
_entity.type
_entity.pdbx_description
1 polymer ?
#
loop_
_entity_poly.entity_id
_entity_poly.type
_entity_poly.pdbx_seq_one_letter_code
_entity_poly.pdbx_strand_id
1 'polypeptide(L)'
;AQAGITAFDGFDPSQLDPAPDEIIIGNAGLPRGNEAVEYILERNLNYTSGAEWLGREVLRDRWVLAVAGTHGKTTTASMLSWILEQAGLNPGYLIGGAPNNFGQSARLGTAPFFVVEADEYDTSYFDRRSKFVHYRPRTLIVNNLEYDHADIFPDIKAIQQQFHLLLRTVPSGGLILAPSEDDDVNEVLQQGCWTPVARVGGKVVRKPVQLDTGEHWSVAQTSRDDTFEILLNAESQGTVSWSLTGAH
;
A
#
# COMPACT_ATOMS: atom_id res chain seq x y z
N ALA A 1 -26.08 6.86 -2.78
CA ALA A 1 -27.46 6.72 -2.36
C ALA A 1 -27.65 5.75 -1.18
N GLN A 2 -27.04 4.54 -1.17
CA GLN A 2 -27.20 3.58 -0.05
C GLN A 2 -26.61 4.07 1.28
N ALA A 3 -25.58 4.91 1.25
CA ALA A 3 -24.93 5.46 2.45
C ALA A 3 -25.53 6.81 2.90
N GLY A 4 -26.62 7.29 2.31
CA GLY A 4 -27.21 8.59 2.61
C GLY A 4 -26.39 9.78 2.10
N ILE A 5 -25.40 9.54 1.23
CA ILE A 5 -24.53 10.58 0.66
C ILE A 5 -25.21 11.13 -0.61
N THR A 6 -25.29 12.44 -0.72
CA THR A 6 -25.76 13.12 -1.94
C THR A 6 -24.65 13.02 -3.01
N ALA A 7 -25.02 12.52 -4.17
CA ALA A 7 -24.12 12.49 -5.33
C ALA A 7 -24.53 13.57 -6.34
N PHE A 8 -23.56 14.24 -6.90
CA PHE A 8 -23.73 15.22 -7.96
C PHE A 8 -22.97 14.77 -9.21
N ASP A 9 -23.46 15.17 -10.37
CA ASP A 9 -22.78 14.96 -11.64
C ASP A 9 -21.93 16.19 -11.98
N GLY A 10 -20.72 15.97 -12.50
CA GLY A 10 -19.80 17.03 -12.88
C GLY A 10 -19.13 17.75 -11.72
N PHE A 11 -18.62 18.93 -11.97
CA PHE A 11 -17.78 19.73 -11.06
C PHE A 11 -18.27 21.18 -10.98
N ASP A 12 -19.59 21.39 -10.91
CA ASP A 12 -20.18 22.73 -10.79
C ASP A 12 -19.82 23.33 -9.42
N PRO A 13 -19.22 24.54 -9.38
CA PRO A 13 -18.89 25.23 -8.14
C PRO A 13 -20.07 25.45 -7.18
N SER A 14 -21.29 25.53 -7.68
CA SER A 14 -22.49 25.66 -6.84
C SER A 14 -22.71 24.46 -5.90
N GLN A 15 -22.13 23.30 -6.22
CA GLN A 15 -22.14 22.10 -5.36
C GLN A 15 -21.33 22.31 -4.05
N LEU A 16 -20.48 23.34 -4.01
CA LEU A 16 -19.69 23.73 -2.86
C LEU A 16 -20.28 24.93 -2.08
N ASP A 17 -21.55 25.24 -2.28
CA ASP A 17 -22.27 26.28 -1.57
C ASP A 17 -23.49 25.69 -0.85
N PRO A 18 -23.62 25.80 0.51
CA PRO A 18 -22.64 26.44 1.41
C PRO A 18 -21.31 25.70 1.46
N ALA A 19 -20.22 26.46 1.68
CA ALA A 19 -18.88 25.87 1.73
C ALA A 19 -18.80 24.77 2.80
N PRO A 20 -18.33 23.55 2.44
CA PRO A 20 -18.12 22.49 3.42
C PRO A 20 -16.93 22.79 4.33
N ASP A 21 -16.86 22.12 5.49
CA ASP A 21 -15.74 22.27 6.42
C ASP A 21 -14.40 21.86 5.82
N GLU A 22 -14.41 20.85 4.96
CA GLU A 22 -13.24 20.35 4.25
C GLU A 22 -13.65 19.69 2.91
N ILE A 23 -12.81 19.90 1.90
CA ILE A 23 -12.99 19.33 0.56
C ILE A 23 -11.88 18.29 0.33
N ILE A 24 -12.26 17.07 -0.03
CA ILE A 24 -11.32 15.99 -0.32
C ILE A 24 -11.18 15.85 -1.83
N ILE A 25 -10.00 16.19 -2.36
CA ILE A 25 -9.67 16.03 -3.76
C ILE A 25 -9.02 14.65 -3.95
N GLY A 26 -9.85 13.67 -4.32
CA GLY A 26 -9.46 12.26 -4.35
C GLY A 26 -8.79 11.77 -5.62
N ASN A 27 -8.60 12.64 -6.63
CA ASN A 27 -8.10 12.23 -7.94
C ASN A 27 -6.97 13.13 -8.44
N ALA A 28 -5.81 12.53 -8.73
CA ALA A 28 -4.67 13.22 -9.33
C ALA A 28 -4.95 13.71 -10.77
N GLY A 29 -5.90 13.09 -11.46
CA GLY A 29 -6.32 13.47 -12.81
C GLY A 29 -7.21 14.72 -12.88
N LEU A 30 -7.55 15.35 -11.75
CA LEU A 30 -8.30 16.60 -11.71
C LEU A 30 -7.34 17.78 -11.90
N PRO A 31 -7.25 18.39 -13.09
CA PRO A 31 -6.20 19.39 -13.38
C PRO A 31 -6.61 20.78 -12.91
N ARG A 32 -5.62 21.70 -12.91
CA ARG A 32 -5.87 23.13 -12.91
C ARG A 32 -6.71 23.50 -14.15
N GLY A 33 -7.58 24.51 -14.00
CA GLY A 33 -8.57 24.88 -14.99
C GLY A 33 -9.91 24.16 -14.86
N ASN A 34 -10.03 23.16 -13.97
CA ASN A 34 -11.32 22.62 -13.60
C ASN A 34 -12.08 23.64 -12.74
N GLU A 35 -13.36 23.89 -13.06
CA GLU A 35 -14.17 24.96 -12.46
C GLU A 35 -14.24 24.86 -10.93
N ALA A 36 -14.46 23.66 -10.38
CA ALA A 36 -14.49 23.45 -8.94
C ALA A 36 -13.10 23.68 -8.30
N VAL A 37 -12.03 23.24 -8.96
CA VAL A 37 -10.66 23.46 -8.45
C VAL A 37 -10.34 24.96 -8.40
N GLU A 38 -10.63 25.70 -9.46
CA GLU A 38 -10.39 27.16 -9.50
C GLU A 38 -11.24 27.88 -8.44
N TYR A 39 -12.50 27.49 -8.26
CA TYR A 39 -13.37 28.02 -7.23
C TYR A 39 -12.83 27.79 -5.80
N ILE A 40 -12.33 26.57 -5.52
CA ILE A 40 -11.69 26.22 -4.23
C ILE A 40 -10.51 27.13 -3.96
N LEU A 41 -9.64 27.30 -4.94
CA LEU A 41 -8.42 28.09 -4.82
C LEU A 41 -8.72 29.60 -4.68
N GLU A 42 -9.62 30.14 -5.52
CA GLU A 42 -9.98 31.56 -5.50
C GLU A 42 -10.61 31.99 -4.17
N ARG A 43 -11.39 31.09 -3.56
CA ARG A 43 -12.06 31.34 -2.28
C ARG A 43 -11.26 30.89 -1.08
N ASN A 44 -10.07 30.33 -1.30
CA ASN A 44 -9.20 29.79 -0.26
C ASN A 44 -9.95 28.82 0.68
N LEU A 45 -10.77 27.93 0.09
CA LEU A 45 -11.49 26.93 0.85
C LEU A 45 -10.52 25.86 1.38
N ASN A 46 -10.88 25.26 2.51
CA ASN A 46 -10.08 24.19 3.12
C ASN A 46 -10.17 22.91 2.27
N TYR A 47 -9.04 22.41 1.79
CA TYR A 47 -8.99 21.18 1.01
C TYR A 47 -7.78 20.33 1.34
N THR A 48 -7.92 19.03 1.11
CA THR A 48 -6.88 18.02 1.30
C THR A 48 -6.97 16.94 0.21
N SER A 49 -5.97 16.07 0.15
CA SER A 49 -6.02 14.89 -0.71
C SER A 49 -6.74 13.72 -0.06
N GLY A 50 -7.26 12.79 -0.87
CA GLY A 50 -7.88 11.57 -0.34
C GLY A 50 -6.88 10.70 0.46
N ALA A 51 -5.62 10.62 0.02
CA ALA A 51 -4.60 9.85 0.71
C ALA A 51 -4.20 10.49 2.06
N GLU A 52 -4.07 11.81 2.10
CA GLU A 52 -3.76 12.54 3.33
C GLU A 52 -4.92 12.47 4.32
N TRP A 53 -6.16 12.66 3.85
CA TRP A 53 -7.35 12.51 4.68
C TRP A 53 -7.44 11.09 5.28
N LEU A 54 -7.23 10.05 4.46
CA LEU A 54 -7.21 8.66 4.92
C LEU A 54 -6.15 8.47 6.02
N GLY A 55 -4.93 8.98 5.79
CA GLY A 55 -3.83 8.90 6.75
C GLY A 55 -4.15 9.57 8.09
N ARG A 56 -4.82 10.72 8.04
CA ARG A 56 -5.16 11.52 9.21
C ARG A 56 -6.37 11.00 9.98
N GLU A 57 -7.45 10.64 9.28
CA GLU A 57 -8.75 10.35 9.90
C GLU A 57 -8.97 8.86 10.18
N VAL A 58 -8.32 7.97 9.40
CA VAL A 58 -8.54 6.53 9.52
C VAL A 58 -7.32 5.76 10.00
N LEU A 59 -6.13 6.12 9.51
CA LEU A 59 -4.92 5.32 9.74
C LEU A 59 -4.11 5.75 10.96
N ARG A 60 -4.29 6.97 11.46
CA ARG A 60 -3.45 7.61 12.48
C ARG A 60 -3.23 6.75 13.72
N ASP A 61 -4.28 6.13 14.23
CA ASP A 61 -4.26 5.35 15.48
C ASP A 61 -4.29 3.82 15.20
N ARG A 62 -3.94 3.42 13.98
CA ARG A 62 -3.92 2.03 13.54
C ARG A 62 -2.50 1.51 13.38
N TRP A 63 -2.37 0.20 13.49
CA TRP A 63 -1.20 -0.50 13.00
C TRP A 63 -1.40 -0.74 11.50
N VAL A 64 -0.85 0.15 10.70
CA VAL A 64 -0.99 0.08 9.26
C VAL A 64 -0.02 -0.96 8.70
N LEU A 65 -0.58 -1.92 7.93
CA LEU A 65 0.15 -2.91 7.14
C LEU A 65 -0.03 -2.51 5.67
N ALA A 66 1.00 -1.94 5.07
CA ALA A 66 0.95 -1.50 3.68
C ALA A 66 1.59 -2.54 2.77
N VAL A 67 0.96 -2.77 1.62
CA VAL A 67 1.47 -3.65 0.56
C VAL A 67 1.79 -2.80 -0.66
N ALA A 68 3.06 -2.64 -0.97
CA ALA A 68 3.59 -1.89 -2.10
C ALA A 68 4.31 -2.81 -3.09
N GLY A 69 4.60 -2.29 -4.27
CA GLY A 69 5.29 -3.01 -5.34
C GLY A 69 4.61 -2.79 -6.68
N THR A 70 5.27 -3.11 -7.76
CA THR A 70 4.70 -2.96 -9.10
C THR A 70 3.56 -3.94 -9.32
N HIS A 71 3.74 -5.21 -8.93
CA HIS A 71 2.78 -6.28 -9.16
C HIS A 71 2.35 -6.97 -7.86
N GLY A 72 1.16 -7.57 -7.87
CA GLY A 72 0.64 -8.40 -6.79
C GLY A 72 0.10 -7.67 -5.57
N LYS A 73 0.08 -6.35 -5.53
CA LYS A 73 -0.42 -5.54 -4.40
C LYS A 73 -1.80 -5.98 -3.92
N THR A 74 -2.78 -5.99 -4.83
CA THR A 74 -4.18 -6.36 -4.54
C THR A 74 -4.31 -7.77 -3.99
N THR A 75 -3.60 -8.73 -4.60
CA THR A 75 -3.61 -10.13 -4.18
C THR A 75 -3.04 -10.29 -2.78
N THR A 76 -1.85 -9.73 -2.54
CA THR A 76 -1.17 -9.80 -1.24
C THR A 76 -1.96 -9.09 -0.14
N ALA A 77 -2.50 -7.89 -0.41
CA ALA A 77 -3.35 -7.17 0.55
C ALA A 77 -4.64 -7.94 0.86
N SER A 78 -5.24 -8.59 -0.14
CA SER A 78 -6.43 -9.43 0.05
C SER A 78 -6.13 -10.64 0.92
N MET A 79 -5.03 -11.35 0.64
CA MET A 79 -4.58 -12.50 1.44
C MET A 79 -4.29 -12.09 2.88
N LEU A 80 -3.53 -11.03 3.09
CA LEU A 80 -3.19 -10.52 4.42
C LEU A 80 -4.45 -10.17 5.21
N SER A 81 -5.39 -9.46 4.59
CA SER A 81 -6.68 -9.12 5.22
C SER A 81 -7.46 -10.37 5.59
N TRP A 82 -7.47 -11.38 4.72
CA TRP A 82 -8.16 -12.64 4.98
C TRP A 82 -7.50 -13.45 6.10
N ILE A 83 -6.18 -13.51 6.14
CA ILE A 83 -5.43 -14.18 7.23
C ILE A 83 -5.77 -13.54 8.58
N LEU A 84 -5.75 -12.20 8.65
CA LEU A 84 -6.10 -11.47 9.88
C LEU A 84 -7.57 -11.70 10.28
N GLU A 85 -8.48 -11.80 9.31
CA GLU A 85 -9.89 -12.12 9.55
C GLU A 85 -10.04 -13.53 10.13
N GLN A 86 -9.38 -14.53 9.53
CA GLN A 86 -9.43 -15.93 10.02
C GLN A 86 -8.78 -16.08 11.40
N ALA A 87 -7.82 -15.21 11.73
CA ALA A 87 -7.26 -15.13 13.07
C ALA A 87 -8.19 -14.43 14.09
N GLY A 88 -9.41 -14.03 13.69
CA GLY A 88 -10.38 -13.37 14.55
C GLY A 88 -10.06 -11.90 14.86
N LEU A 89 -9.15 -11.29 14.12
CA LEU A 89 -8.66 -9.93 14.38
C LEU A 89 -9.52 -8.83 13.73
N ASN A 90 -10.50 -9.17 12.89
CA ASN A 90 -11.42 -8.22 12.24
C ASN A 90 -10.74 -6.91 11.75
N PRO A 91 -9.76 -7.01 10.84
CA PRO A 91 -8.97 -5.86 10.39
C PRO A 91 -9.79 -4.85 9.61
N GLY A 92 -9.36 -3.59 9.62
CA GLY A 92 -9.73 -2.65 8.58
C GLY A 92 -8.93 -2.92 7.31
N TYR A 93 -9.45 -2.52 6.16
CA TYR A 93 -8.71 -2.60 4.90
C TYR A 93 -9.22 -1.62 3.85
N LEU A 94 -8.31 -1.25 2.94
CA LEU A 94 -8.59 -0.55 1.69
C LEU A 94 -7.77 -1.20 0.58
N ILE A 95 -8.46 -1.83 -0.37
CA ILE A 95 -7.88 -2.66 -1.43
C ILE A 95 -8.44 -2.17 -2.78
N GLY A 96 -7.62 -2.12 -3.81
CA GLY A 96 -7.99 -1.60 -5.14
C GLY A 96 -9.01 -2.46 -5.91
N GLY A 97 -9.32 -3.66 -5.44
CA GLY A 97 -10.35 -4.54 -5.96
C GLY A 97 -11.31 -5.00 -4.84
N ALA A 98 -12.38 -5.68 -5.19
CA ALA A 98 -13.29 -6.31 -4.23
C ALA A 98 -12.89 -7.79 -4.06
N PRO A 99 -12.16 -8.16 -2.99
CA PRO A 99 -11.80 -9.56 -2.77
C PRO A 99 -13.05 -10.42 -2.62
N ASN A 100 -13.10 -11.55 -3.30
CA ASN A 100 -14.27 -12.44 -3.32
C ASN A 100 -14.76 -12.83 -1.91
N ASN A 101 -13.82 -13.02 -0.98
CA ASN A 101 -14.14 -13.42 0.40
C ASN A 101 -14.84 -12.33 1.21
N PHE A 102 -14.70 -11.06 0.80
CA PHE A 102 -15.28 -9.92 1.52
C PHE A 102 -16.43 -9.25 0.76
N GLY A 103 -16.45 -9.34 -0.58
CA GLY A 103 -17.45 -8.72 -1.44
C GLY A 103 -17.43 -7.18 -1.46
N GLN A 104 -16.44 -6.56 -0.82
CA GLN A 104 -16.27 -5.10 -0.76
C GLN A 104 -14.77 -4.74 -0.74
N SER A 105 -14.45 -3.56 -1.25
CA SER A 105 -13.07 -3.08 -1.38
C SER A 105 -12.53 -2.38 -0.13
N ALA A 106 -13.39 -2.00 0.79
CA ALA A 106 -13.01 -1.26 1.99
C ALA A 106 -13.88 -1.61 3.19
N ARG A 107 -13.26 -1.62 4.38
CA ARG A 107 -13.93 -1.81 5.67
C ARG A 107 -13.12 -1.13 6.76
N LEU A 108 -13.76 -0.49 7.72
CA LEU A 108 -13.07 0.12 8.86
C LEU A 108 -12.50 -0.92 9.84
N GLY A 109 -13.17 -2.06 10.00
CA GLY A 109 -12.80 -3.05 11.00
C GLY A 109 -12.92 -2.54 12.44
N THR A 110 -12.58 -3.38 13.41
CA THR A 110 -12.62 -3.03 14.86
C THR A 110 -11.26 -3.20 15.54
N ALA A 111 -10.32 -3.91 14.89
CA ALA A 111 -8.98 -4.14 15.40
C ALA A 111 -8.07 -2.93 15.21
N PRO A 112 -6.92 -2.88 15.90
CA PRO A 112 -5.90 -1.89 15.61
C PRO A 112 -5.28 -2.05 14.20
N PHE A 113 -5.39 -3.21 13.58
CA PHE A 113 -4.78 -3.51 12.29
C PHE A 113 -5.58 -2.94 11.11
N PHE A 114 -4.87 -2.32 10.18
CA PHE A 114 -5.45 -1.83 8.93
C PHE A 114 -4.54 -2.19 7.76
N VAL A 115 -5.05 -2.96 6.82
CA VAL A 115 -4.33 -3.33 5.60
C VAL A 115 -4.64 -2.33 4.49
N VAL A 116 -3.61 -1.77 3.89
CA VAL A 116 -3.79 -0.83 2.77
C VAL A 116 -2.96 -1.26 1.56
N GLU A 117 -3.60 -1.30 0.41
CA GLU A 117 -2.89 -1.39 -0.85
C GLU A 117 -2.20 -0.06 -1.14
N ALA A 118 -0.88 -0.09 -1.19
CA ALA A 118 -0.03 1.10 -1.25
C ALA A 118 0.42 1.35 -2.69
N ASP A 119 -0.36 2.19 -3.37
CA ASP A 119 -0.21 2.52 -4.76
C ASP A 119 0.82 3.65 -4.97
N GLU A 120 1.68 3.52 -5.98
CA GLU A 120 2.73 4.46 -6.36
C GLU A 120 2.23 5.67 -7.15
N TYR A 121 0.96 5.72 -7.56
CA TYR A 121 0.41 6.86 -8.28
C TYR A 121 0.40 8.15 -7.44
N ASP A 122 0.50 9.28 -8.15
CA ASP A 122 0.41 10.63 -7.58
C ASP A 122 -0.81 10.78 -6.66
N THR A 123 -0.62 11.52 -5.58
CA THR A 123 -1.66 11.79 -4.58
C THR A 123 -2.76 12.67 -5.13
N SER A 124 -2.40 13.79 -5.76
CA SER A 124 -3.33 14.77 -6.33
C SER A 124 -2.60 15.71 -7.29
N TYR A 125 -3.32 16.64 -7.94
CA TYR A 125 -2.71 17.64 -8.82
C TYR A 125 -1.72 18.58 -8.09
N PHE A 126 -1.91 18.80 -6.79
CA PHE A 126 -1.08 19.67 -5.95
C PHE A 126 -0.02 18.90 -5.13
N ASP A 127 -0.09 17.58 -5.09
CA ASP A 127 0.90 16.72 -4.43
C ASP A 127 1.29 15.57 -5.35
N ARG A 128 2.51 15.66 -5.91
CA ARG A 128 3.06 14.68 -6.86
C ARG A 128 3.81 13.53 -6.19
N ARG A 129 3.83 13.48 -4.86
CA ARG A 129 4.31 12.30 -4.16
C ARG A 129 3.30 11.18 -4.30
N SER A 130 3.78 9.96 -4.30
CA SER A 130 2.91 8.78 -4.34
C SER A 130 2.00 8.72 -3.11
N LYS A 131 0.78 8.24 -3.28
CA LYS A 131 -0.26 8.15 -2.23
C LYS A 131 0.24 7.47 -0.96
N PHE A 132 1.05 6.44 -1.10
CA PHE A 132 1.52 5.63 0.01
C PHE A 132 2.38 6.40 1.04
N VAL A 133 2.96 7.53 0.69
CA VAL A 133 3.74 8.38 1.63
C VAL A 133 2.86 8.89 2.78
N HIS A 134 1.56 9.04 2.53
CA HIS A 134 0.59 9.49 3.52
C HIS A 134 0.14 8.41 4.50
N TYR A 135 0.37 7.12 4.19
CA TYR A 135 -0.18 6.00 4.97
C TYR A 135 0.64 5.66 6.23
N ARG A 136 1.92 6.04 6.28
CA ARG A 136 2.83 5.86 7.42
C ARG A 136 2.76 4.46 8.04
N PRO A 137 3.07 3.40 7.27
CA PRO A 137 2.91 2.03 7.72
C PRO A 137 3.88 1.68 8.85
N ARG A 138 3.45 0.82 9.79
CA ARG A 138 4.33 0.16 10.75
C ARG A 138 4.89 -1.15 10.21
N THR A 139 4.13 -1.83 9.35
CA THR A 139 4.61 -2.98 8.59
C THR A 139 4.44 -2.68 7.12
N LEU A 140 5.53 -2.80 6.38
CA LEU A 140 5.56 -2.60 4.93
C LEU A 140 5.98 -3.89 4.24
N ILE A 141 5.15 -4.37 3.32
CA ILE A 141 5.50 -5.43 2.38
C ILE A 141 5.83 -4.76 1.05
N VAL A 142 7.02 -5.03 0.52
CA VAL A 142 7.42 -4.66 -0.83
C VAL A 142 7.49 -5.94 -1.66
N ASN A 143 6.54 -6.14 -2.58
CA ASN A 143 6.48 -7.37 -3.36
C ASN A 143 7.60 -7.46 -4.40
N ASN A 144 7.77 -6.42 -5.18
CA ASN A 144 8.73 -6.31 -6.28
C ASN A 144 8.82 -4.86 -6.75
N LEU A 145 9.81 -4.56 -7.57
CA LEU A 145 9.93 -3.25 -8.19
C LEU A 145 10.43 -3.39 -9.62
N GLU A 146 9.62 -2.96 -10.58
CA GLU A 146 9.94 -2.94 -12.00
C GLU A 146 9.54 -1.60 -12.61
N TYR A 147 10.11 -1.27 -13.77
CA TYR A 147 9.69 -0.08 -14.49
C TYR A 147 8.31 -0.27 -15.09
N ASP A 148 7.35 0.46 -14.56
CA ASP A 148 5.96 0.50 -15.01
C ASP A 148 5.43 1.93 -14.94
N HIS A 149 4.21 2.15 -15.42
CA HIS A 149 3.56 3.46 -15.40
C HIS A 149 4.36 4.56 -16.11
N ALA A 150 4.77 4.29 -17.37
CA ALA A 150 5.52 5.23 -18.22
C ALA A 150 4.79 6.56 -18.51
N ASP A 151 3.50 6.63 -18.17
CA ASP A 151 2.68 7.84 -18.23
C ASP A 151 2.99 8.85 -17.13
N ILE A 152 3.52 8.40 -15.99
CA ILE A 152 3.85 9.24 -14.83
C ILE A 152 5.32 9.18 -14.41
N PHE A 153 6.02 8.09 -14.70
CA PHE A 153 7.43 7.91 -14.34
C PHE A 153 8.31 7.83 -15.60
N PRO A 154 9.33 8.69 -15.74
CA PRO A 154 10.21 8.69 -16.89
C PRO A 154 11.16 7.47 -16.91
N ASP A 155 11.49 6.91 -15.75
CA ASP A 155 12.42 5.81 -15.59
C ASP A 155 12.24 5.10 -14.24
N ILE A 156 12.95 3.98 -14.06
CA ILE A 156 12.94 3.22 -12.81
C ILE A 156 13.46 4.04 -11.62
N LYS A 157 14.38 4.98 -11.84
CA LYS A 157 14.93 5.82 -10.76
C LYS A 157 13.87 6.73 -10.14
N ALA A 158 12.95 7.24 -10.96
CA ALA A 158 11.82 8.02 -10.46
C ALA A 158 10.90 7.18 -9.56
N ILE A 159 10.64 5.92 -9.92
CA ILE A 159 9.88 4.99 -9.07
C ILE A 159 10.65 4.68 -7.79
N GLN A 160 11.92 4.33 -7.89
CA GLN A 160 12.80 4.07 -6.74
C GLN A 160 12.81 5.24 -5.76
N GLN A 161 12.80 6.48 -6.26
CA GLN A 161 12.73 7.67 -5.41
C GLN A 161 11.42 7.72 -4.61
N GLN A 162 10.29 7.39 -5.20
CA GLN A 162 9.00 7.33 -4.47
C GLN A 162 9.03 6.25 -3.39
N PHE A 163 9.53 5.06 -3.73
CA PHE A 163 9.68 3.99 -2.74
C PHE A 163 10.64 4.38 -1.61
N HIS A 164 11.72 5.09 -1.91
CA HIS A 164 12.60 5.62 -0.85
C HIS A 164 11.87 6.62 0.05
N LEU A 165 11.00 7.48 -0.49
CA LEU A 165 10.14 8.35 0.33
C LEU A 165 9.20 7.54 1.22
N LEU A 166 8.64 6.44 0.73
CA LEU A 166 7.83 5.52 1.54
C LEU A 166 8.65 4.91 2.69
N LEU A 167 9.85 4.40 2.43
CA LEU A 167 10.71 3.82 3.48
C LEU A 167 10.97 4.80 4.62
N ARG A 168 11.12 6.09 4.31
CA ARG A 168 11.31 7.16 5.32
C ARG A 168 10.12 7.39 6.23
N THR A 169 8.95 6.86 5.89
CA THR A 169 7.73 6.98 6.71
C THR A 169 7.53 5.80 7.65
N VAL A 170 8.29 4.71 7.46
CA VAL A 170 8.21 3.52 8.31
C VAL A 170 9.04 3.73 9.57
N PRO A 171 8.48 3.60 10.78
CA PRO A 171 9.22 3.86 12.01
C PRO A 171 10.27 2.77 12.28
N SER A 172 11.33 3.11 13.04
CA SER A 172 12.39 2.18 13.41
C SER A 172 11.92 0.97 14.25
N GLY A 173 10.80 1.09 14.94
CA GLY A 173 10.14 -0.02 15.64
C GLY A 173 9.13 -0.77 14.79
N GLY A 174 9.13 -0.57 13.47
CA GLY A 174 8.32 -1.27 12.49
C GLY A 174 9.06 -2.47 11.88
N LEU A 175 8.54 -2.96 10.75
CA LEU A 175 9.12 -4.05 9.98
C LEU A 175 8.90 -3.83 8.49
N ILE A 176 9.92 -4.09 7.69
CA ILE A 176 9.84 -4.17 6.24
C ILE A 176 10.06 -5.62 5.83
N LEU A 177 9.15 -6.17 5.01
CA LEU A 177 9.34 -7.44 4.32
C LEU A 177 9.70 -7.12 2.87
N ALA A 178 10.85 -7.60 2.43
CA ALA A 178 11.37 -7.30 1.10
C ALA A 178 11.91 -8.56 0.41
N PRO A 179 11.81 -8.65 -0.93
CA PRO A 179 12.37 -9.77 -1.67
C PRO A 179 13.89 -9.84 -1.50
N SER A 180 14.40 -11.07 -1.47
CA SER A 180 15.86 -11.33 -1.33
C SER A 180 16.64 -10.98 -2.59
N GLU A 181 16.04 -11.17 -3.76
CA GLU A 181 16.72 -11.21 -5.05
C GLU A 181 16.34 -10.07 -6.01
N ASP A 182 15.44 -9.17 -5.61
CA ASP A 182 15.05 -7.99 -6.39
C ASP A 182 16.09 -6.89 -6.27
N ASP A 183 16.81 -6.62 -7.36
CA ASP A 183 17.90 -5.64 -7.37
C ASP A 183 17.38 -4.20 -7.23
N ASP A 184 16.22 -3.86 -7.78
CA ASP A 184 15.64 -2.53 -7.70
C ASP A 184 15.13 -2.21 -6.29
N VAL A 185 14.48 -3.17 -5.62
CA VAL A 185 14.11 -3.05 -4.21
C VAL A 185 15.36 -2.92 -3.34
N ASN A 186 16.39 -3.72 -3.60
CA ASN A 186 17.63 -3.64 -2.86
C ASN A 186 18.34 -2.28 -3.03
N GLU A 187 18.32 -1.70 -4.23
CA GLU A 187 18.85 -0.35 -4.46
C GLU A 187 18.11 0.71 -3.65
N VAL A 188 16.78 0.62 -3.56
CA VAL A 188 15.98 1.52 -2.73
C VAL A 188 16.37 1.40 -1.26
N LEU A 189 16.49 0.18 -0.74
CA LEU A 189 16.91 -0.06 0.64
C LEU A 189 18.32 0.47 0.94
N GLN A 190 19.24 0.39 -0.02
CA GLN A 190 20.62 0.90 0.11
C GLN A 190 20.71 2.43 0.07
N GLN A 191 19.75 3.13 -0.53
CA GLN A 191 19.67 4.59 -0.46
C GLN A 191 19.47 5.10 0.97
N GLY A 192 18.96 4.24 1.86
CA GLY A 192 18.74 4.47 3.28
C GLY A 192 17.54 3.73 3.79
N CYS A 193 17.74 2.95 4.84
CA CYS A 193 16.70 2.22 5.55
C CYS A 193 16.92 2.37 7.05
N TRP A 194 15.88 2.68 7.79
CA TRP A 194 15.92 2.94 9.25
C TRP A 194 15.08 1.94 10.04
N THR A 195 14.50 0.98 9.35
CA THR A 195 13.56 -0.01 9.89
C THR A 195 14.14 -1.41 9.67
N PRO A 196 13.99 -2.34 10.61
CA PRO A 196 14.38 -3.73 10.43
C PRO A 196 13.76 -4.34 9.15
N VAL A 197 14.56 -5.13 8.43
CA VAL A 197 14.17 -5.77 7.16
C VAL A 197 14.22 -7.29 7.32
N ALA A 198 13.09 -7.97 7.13
CA ALA A 198 13.02 -9.42 6.94
C ALA A 198 12.96 -9.74 5.44
N ARG A 199 13.60 -10.82 5.04
CA ARG A 199 13.72 -11.18 3.63
C ARG A 199 12.74 -12.28 3.24
N VAL A 200 12.22 -12.19 2.01
CA VAL A 200 11.27 -13.15 1.44
C VAL A 200 11.77 -13.66 0.10
N GLY A 201 11.57 -14.95 -0.17
CA GLY A 201 11.95 -15.58 -1.43
C GLY A 201 13.32 -16.22 -1.39
N GLY A 202 14.11 -16.17 -2.44
CA GLY A 202 15.37 -16.86 -2.67
C GLY A 202 16.31 -17.12 -1.48
N LYS A 203 17.32 -17.93 -1.66
CA LYS A 203 18.20 -18.37 -0.56
C LYS A 203 19.30 -17.38 -0.19
N VAL A 204 19.57 -16.39 -1.02
CA VAL A 204 20.72 -15.49 -0.86
C VAL A 204 20.28 -14.05 -1.01
N VAL A 205 20.55 -13.27 0.01
CA VAL A 205 20.40 -11.81 -0.07
C VAL A 205 21.59 -11.25 -0.83
N ARG A 206 21.38 -10.79 -2.06
CA ARG A 206 22.45 -10.30 -2.94
C ARG A 206 23.10 -9.01 -2.44
N LYS A 207 22.31 -8.13 -1.86
CA LYS A 207 22.75 -6.81 -1.37
C LYS A 207 22.17 -6.57 0.03
N PRO A 208 22.77 -7.15 1.09
CA PRO A 208 22.27 -6.96 2.45
C PRO A 208 22.35 -5.50 2.88
N VAL A 209 21.44 -5.08 3.74
CA VAL A 209 21.45 -3.78 4.41
C VAL A 209 21.77 -3.95 5.89
N GLN A 210 22.23 -2.89 6.54
CA GLN A 210 22.67 -2.95 7.94
C GLN A 210 21.59 -3.44 8.91
N LEU A 211 20.32 -3.22 8.58
CA LEU A 211 19.16 -3.58 9.41
C LEU A 211 18.45 -4.85 8.95
N ASP A 212 19.08 -5.69 8.12
CA ASP A 212 18.55 -7.03 7.86
C ASP A 212 18.48 -7.82 9.17
N THR A 213 17.29 -8.32 9.52
CA THR A 213 17.05 -9.03 10.78
C THR A 213 17.72 -10.41 10.85
N GLY A 214 18.17 -10.91 9.71
CA GLY A 214 18.58 -12.30 9.54
C GLY A 214 17.43 -13.28 9.40
N GLU A 215 16.18 -12.80 9.48
CA GLU A 215 15.01 -13.59 9.16
C GLU A 215 14.85 -13.71 7.64
N HIS A 216 14.82 -14.94 7.19
CA HIS A 216 14.65 -15.26 5.78
C HIS A 216 13.47 -16.21 5.61
N TRP A 217 12.38 -15.68 5.07
CA TRP A 217 11.17 -16.40 4.79
C TRP A 217 11.18 -16.95 3.37
N SER A 218 10.81 -18.20 3.21
CA SER A 218 10.74 -18.84 1.90
C SER A 218 9.65 -19.89 1.86
N VAL A 219 9.40 -20.43 0.69
CA VAL A 219 8.46 -21.54 0.50
C VAL A 219 9.17 -22.71 -0.15
N ALA A 220 8.79 -23.93 0.21
CA ALA A 220 9.17 -25.14 -0.46
C ALA A 220 7.93 -25.83 -1.02
N GLN A 221 8.00 -26.29 -2.27
CA GLN A 221 6.94 -27.12 -2.84
C GLN A 221 6.89 -28.46 -2.15
N THR A 222 5.67 -28.95 -1.90
CA THR A 222 5.46 -30.31 -1.41
C THR A 222 5.24 -31.27 -2.58
N SER A 223 4.93 -32.52 -2.28
CA SER A 223 4.57 -33.52 -3.32
C SER A 223 3.19 -33.26 -3.98
N ARG A 224 2.43 -32.29 -3.47
CA ARG A 224 1.13 -31.89 -4.00
C ARG A 224 1.23 -30.50 -4.60
N ASP A 225 0.68 -30.31 -5.79
CA ASP A 225 0.73 -29.03 -6.52
C ASP A 225 -0.08 -27.90 -5.85
N ASP A 226 -1.02 -28.25 -4.96
CA ASP A 226 -1.90 -27.34 -4.23
C ASP A 226 -1.40 -27.05 -2.80
N THR A 227 -0.19 -27.47 -2.45
CA THR A 227 0.37 -27.30 -1.10
C THR A 227 1.81 -26.84 -1.15
N PHE A 228 2.19 -25.99 -0.21
CA PHE A 228 3.57 -25.57 0.01
C PHE A 228 3.88 -25.46 1.51
N GLU A 229 5.13 -25.61 1.84
CA GLU A 229 5.64 -25.44 3.18
C GLU A 229 6.23 -24.04 3.35
N ILE A 230 5.89 -23.39 4.45
CA ILE A 230 6.48 -22.09 4.83
C ILE A 230 7.73 -22.35 5.66
N LEU A 231 8.80 -21.71 5.29
CA LEU A 231 10.10 -21.85 5.95
C LEU A 231 10.55 -20.50 6.52
N LEU A 232 11.07 -20.50 7.74
CA LEU A 232 11.85 -19.42 8.33
C LEU A 232 13.26 -19.93 8.57
N ASN A 233 14.27 -19.31 7.94
CA ASN A 233 15.67 -19.72 7.99
C ASN A 233 15.88 -21.22 7.69
N ALA A 234 15.12 -21.74 6.69
CA ALA A 234 15.05 -23.12 6.28
C ALA A 234 14.38 -24.09 7.31
N GLU A 235 13.83 -23.60 8.40
CA GLU A 235 13.05 -24.38 9.35
C GLU A 235 11.56 -24.27 9.04
N SER A 236 10.85 -25.41 9.02
CA SER A 236 9.42 -25.48 8.72
C SER A 236 8.60 -24.74 9.76
N GLN A 237 7.71 -23.88 9.30
CA GLN A 237 6.71 -23.19 10.12
C GLN A 237 5.31 -23.78 9.92
N GLY A 238 5.14 -24.68 8.94
CA GLY A 238 3.88 -25.33 8.64
C GLY A 238 3.59 -25.41 7.14
N THR A 239 2.53 -26.13 6.81
CA THR A 239 2.10 -26.37 5.43
C THR A 239 0.80 -25.63 5.15
N VAL A 240 0.73 -24.97 4.00
CA VAL A 240 -0.45 -24.28 3.50
C VAL A 240 -1.03 -25.03 2.31
N SER A 241 -2.34 -25.22 2.29
CA SER A 241 -3.08 -25.69 1.13
C SER A 241 -3.65 -24.51 0.37
N TRP A 242 -3.40 -24.46 -0.94
CA TRP A 242 -3.74 -23.32 -1.78
C TRP A 242 -4.23 -23.81 -3.14
N SER A 243 -5.38 -23.34 -3.57
CA SER A 243 -5.97 -23.76 -4.85
C SER A 243 -5.40 -23.04 -6.08
N LEU A 244 -4.59 -22.03 -5.89
CA LEU A 244 -3.90 -21.36 -7.00
C LEU A 244 -2.58 -22.07 -7.29
N THR A 245 -2.28 -22.25 -8.56
CA THR A 245 -1.03 -22.88 -9.03
C THR A 245 -0.10 -21.81 -9.60
N GLY A 246 1.21 -21.97 -9.39
CA GLY A 246 2.26 -21.06 -9.84
C GLY A 246 3.26 -20.70 -8.76
N ALA A 247 4.38 -20.13 -9.14
CA ALA A 247 5.35 -19.53 -8.23
C ALA A 247 4.89 -18.10 -7.91
N HIS A 248 4.13 -17.93 -6.85
CA HIS A 248 3.63 -16.61 -6.42
C HIS A 248 4.31 -16.17 -5.14
#